data_e440851b94ca25872612eed8a22f90be
#
_entry.id   e440851b94ca25872612eed8a22f90be
#
_cell.length_a   1.000
_cell.length_b   1.000
_cell.length_c   1.000
_cell.angle_alpha   90.00
_cell.angle_beta   90.00
_cell.angle_gamma   90.00
#
_symmetry.space_group_name_H-M   'P 1'
#
loop_
_entity.id
_entity.type
_entity.pdbx_description
1 polymer ?
#
loop_
_entity_poly.entity_id
_entity_poly.type
_entity_poly.pdbx_seq_one_letter_code
_entity_poly.pdbx_strand_id
1 'polypeptide(L)'
;MNFSVDDCVRKYAVAGLVLAIMSVAHISEALAHGEEEHEGQKFTATNPKWKEDCGACHLAYPPKMLPAESWRAIMAGLDKHFGSNAGLDTETANEITAFLVGNADTRKYKSSNKPLLRITETRWFKSDHEEVSARSWKNPRVKKPSNCGACHTTAESGDFSERNVKIPK
;
A
#
# COMPACT_ATOMS: atom_id res chain seq x y z
N MET A 1 -30.93 71.14 -4.09
CA MET A 1 -30.21 69.92 -3.69
C MET A 1 -28.97 69.85 -4.59
N ASN A 2 -27.82 70.34 -4.09
CA ASN A 2 -26.54 70.25 -4.86
C ASN A 2 -25.90 68.91 -4.55
N PHE A 3 -25.94 67.98 -5.48
CA PHE A 3 -25.10 66.81 -5.42
C PHE A 3 -23.71 67.16 -5.93
N SER A 4 -22.74 67.15 -5.02
CA SER A 4 -21.35 67.43 -5.37
C SER A 4 -20.76 66.20 -6.13
N VAL A 5 -20.05 66.48 -7.22
CA VAL A 5 -19.40 65.47 -8.07
C VAL A 5 -18.33 64.71 -7.27
N ASP A 6 -17.82 65.28 -6.19
CA ASP A 6 -16.80 64.67 -5.31
C ASP A 6 -17.32 63.47 -4.53
N ASP A 7 -18.61 63.40 -4.20
CA ASP A 7 -19.22 62.24 -3.52
C ASP A 7 -19.36 61.00 -4.42
N CYS A 8 -19.49 61.23 -5.73
CA CYS A 8 -19.58 60.12 -6.70
C CYS A 8 -18.21 59.46 -6.93
N VAL A 9 -17.15 60.27 -7.07
CA VAL A 9 -15.78 59.77 -7.29
C VAL A 9 -15.28 58.96 -6.08
N ARG A 10 -15.59 59.42 -4.85
CA ARG A 10 -15.17 58.79 -3.61
C ARG A 10 -15.81 57.41 -3.40
N LYS A 11 -17.08 57.23 -3.79
CA LYS A 11 -17.79 55.92 -3.70
C LYS A 11 -17.24 54.90 -4.69
N TYR A 12 -16.86 55.31 -5.89
CA TYR A 12 -16.30 54.38 -6.89
C TYR A 12 -14.84 54.04 -6.64
N ALA A 13 -14.05 54.95 -6.04
CA ALA A 13 -12.67 54.64 -5.66
C ALA A 13 -12.58 53.58 -4.55
N VAL A 14 -13.47 53.61 -3.55
CA VAL A 14 -13.51 52.62 -2.48
C VAL A 14 -14.03 51.27 -2.99
N ALA A 15 -15.04 51.25 -3.88
CA ALA A 15 -15.57 50.04 -4.48
C ALA A 15 -14.53 49.35 -5.39
N GLY A 16 -13.72 50.12 -6.13
CA GLY A 16 -12.65 49.56 -6.98
C GLY A 16 -11.50 48.94 -6.18
N LEU A 17 -11.17 49.52 -5.03
CA LEU A 17 -10.10 48.99 -4.17
C LEU A 17 -10.51 47.68 -3.46
N VAL A 18 -11.77 47.54 -3.05
CA VAL A 18 -12.29 46.34 -2.41
C VAL A 18 -12.37 45.16 -3.41
N LEU A 19 -12.75 45.42 -4.66
CA LEU A 19 -12.78 44.43 -5.73
C LEU A 19 -11.39 43.92 -6.13
N ALA A 20 -10.36 44.80 -6.09
CA ALA A 20 -8.98 44.43 -6.40
C ALA A 20 -8.35 43.54 -5.30
N ILE A 21 -8.74 43.73 -4.03
CA ILE A 21 -8.23 42.92 -2.90
C ILE A 21 -8.86 41.52 -2.88
N MET A 22 -10.12 41.37 -3.32
CA MET A 22 -10.79 40.07 -3.40
C MET A 22 -10.27 39.16 -4.52
N SER A 23 -9.63 39.70 -5.56
CA SER A 23 -9.13 38.94 -6.70
C SER A 23 -7.76 38.30 -6.44
N VAL A 24 -7.02 38.70 -5.42
CA VAL A 24 -5.69 38.15 -5.10
C VAL A 24 -5.78 36.96 -4.14
N ALA A 25 -6.92 36.76 -3.44
CA ALA A 25 -7.10 35.70 -2.46
C ALA A 25 -7.41 34.30 -3.08
N HIS A 26 -7.66 34.19 -4.38
CA HIS A 26 -8.05 32.92 -5.04
C HIS A 26 -6.95 32.27 -5.88
N ILE A 27 -5.72 32.78 -5.85
CA ILE A 27 -4.60 32.21 -6.64
C ILE A 27 -3.75 31.23 -5.81
N SER A 28 -4.01 31.10 -4.50
CA SER A 28 -3.17 30.26 -3.61
C SER A 28 -3.65 28.81 -3.41
N GLU A 29 -4.77 28.39 -3.97
CA GLU A 29 -5.28 27.02 -3.80
C GLU A 29 -5.00 26.06 -4.97
N ALA A 30 -4.36 26.52 -6.04
CA ALA A 30 -4.14 25.72 -7.25
C ALA A 30 -2.76 25.06 -7.35
N LEU A 31 -1.90 25.14 -6.32
CA LEU A 31 -0.53 24.56 -6.34
C LEU A 31 -0.24 23.56 -5.21
N ALA A 32 -1.26 23.08 -4.52
CA ALA A 32 -1.13 21.96 -3.58
C ALA A 32 -1.75 20.68 -4.17
N HIS A 33 -1.52 20.39 -5.46
CA HIS A 33 -1.40 19.01 -5.87
C HIS A 33 0.00 18.58 -5.45
N GLY A 34 0.11 18.21 -4.16
CA GLY A 34 1.25 17.47 -3.69
C GLY A 34 1.37 16.27 -4.61
N GLU A 35 2.52 16.14 -5.25
CA GLU A 35 3.01 14.87 -5.73
C GLU A 35 2.87 13.94 -4.52
N GLU A 36 1.83 13.12 -4.48
CA GLU A 36 1.79 11.95 -3.64
C GLU A 36 2.94 11.09 -4.15
N GLU A 37 4.13 11.36 -3.61
CA GLU A 37 5.22 10.42 -3.72
C GLU A 37 4.65 9.11 -3.21
N HIS A 38 4.48 8.14 -4.08
CA HIS A 38 4.20 6.77 -3.71
C HIS A 38 5.39 6.26 -2.90
N GLU A 39 5.50 6.74 -1.65
CA GLU A 39 6.40 6.15 -0.66
C GLU A 39 5.97 4.70 -0.51
N GLY A 40 6.71 3.84 -1.14
CA GLY A 40 6.47 2.41 -1.14
C GLY A 40 6.24 1.92 0.28
N GLN A 41 5.38 0.95 0.40
CA GLN A 41 4.79 0.49 1.65
C GLN A 41 5.85 -0.09 2.59
N LYS A 42 5.94 0.42 3.83
CA LYS A 42 6.73 -0.16 4.92
C LYS A 42 5.83 -0.90 5.89
N PHE A 43 6.20 -2.13 6.20
CA PHE A 43 5.50 -2.99 7.15
C PHE A 43 6.35 -3.11 8.42
N THR A 44 5.82 -2.63 9.55
CA THR A 44 6.55 -2.58 10.83
C THR A 44 6.13 -3.65 11.82
N ALA A 45 4.97 -4.28 11.62
CA ALA A 45 4.51 -5.34 12.50
C ALA A 45 5.43 -6.57 12.40
N THR A 46 5.91 -7.05 13.55
CA THR A 46 6.80 -8.20 13.63
C THR A 46 6.43 -9.10 14.81
N ASN A 47 6.68 -10.39 14.65
CA ASN A 47 6.60 -11.41 15.69
C ASN A 47 7.75 -12.40 15.45
N PRO A 48 8.55 -12.76 16.46
CA PRO A 48 9.73 -13.62 16.29
C PRO A 48 9.40 -14.99 15.70
N LYS A 49 8.36 -15.69 16.22
CA LYS A 49 7.96 -17.00 15.73
C LYS A 49 7.46 -16.94 14.26
N TRP A 50 6.63 -15.94 13.94
CA TRP A 50 6.22 -15.72 12.54
C TRP A 50 7.42 -15.52 11.61
N LYS A 51 8.41 -14.72 12.04
CA LYS A 51 9.59 -14.45 11.21
C LYS A 51 10.45 -15.69 11.04
N GLU A 52 10.64 -16.48 12.10
CA GLU A 52 11.41 -17.72 12.08
C GLU A 52 10.72 -18.80 11.24
N ASP A 53 9.51 -19.16 11.58
CA ASP A 53 8.81 -20.29 10.97
C ASP A 53 8.37 -20.03 9.54
N CYS A 54 7.77 -18.87 9.27
CA CYS A 54 7.34 -18.52 7.90
C CYS A 54 8.54 -18.09 7.03
N GLY A 55 9.60 -17.57 7.65
CA GLY A 55 10.84 -17.16 6.98
C GLY A 55 11.77 -18.31 6.59
N ALA A 56 11.57 -19.50 7.13
CA ALA A 56 12.47 -20.66 6.90
C ALA A 56 12.55 -21.10 5.44
N CYS A 57 11.49 -20.90 4.63
CA CYS A 57 11.43 -21.36 3.25
C CYS A 57 11.31 -20.21 2.22
N HIS A 58 10.73 -19.11 2.61
CA HIS A 58 10.56 -17.92 1.77
C HIS A 58 10.41 -16.68 2.66
N LEU A 59 10.37 -15.49 2.07
CA LEU A 59 10.07 -14.27 2.81
C LEU A 59 8.83 -14.43 3.70
N ALA A 60 8.96 -14.15 4.99
CA ALA A 60 7.81 -14.05 5.89
C ALA A 60 6.94 -12.88 5.46
N TYR A 61 5.83 -13.16 4.76
CA TYR A 61 5.00 -12.11 4.17
C TYR A 61 4.32 -11.27 5.25
N PRO A 62 4.44 -9.93 5.16
CA PRO A 62 3.78 -9.01 6.08
C PRO A 62 2.27 -9.26 6.20
N PRO A 63 1.71 -9.20 7.43
CA PRO A 63 0.28 -9.44 7.66
C PRO A 63 -0.66 -8.59 6.80
N LYS A 64 -0.32 -7.32 6.57
CA LYS A 64 -1.11 -6.39 5.74
C LYS A 64 -1.20 -6.75 4.26
N MET A 65 -0.51 -7.80 3.81
CA MET A 65 -0.61 -8.23 2.41
C MET A 65 -1.88 -9.02 2.09
N LEU A 66 -2.59 -9.53 3.09
CA LEU A 66 -3.85 -10.26 2.93
C LEU A 66 -4.86 -9.89 4.03
N PRO A 67 -6.15 -10.07 3.78
CA PRO A 67 -7.18 -9.89 4.80
C PRO A 67 -7.17 -11.03 5.84
N ALA A 68 -7.77 -10.78 6.99
CA ALA A 68 -7.77 -11.70 8.13
C ALA A 68 -8.35 -13.09 7.82
N GLU A 69 -9.42 -13.16 7.02
CA GLU A 69 -10.01 -14.43 6.59
C GLU A 69 -9.05 -15.27 5.74
N SER A 70 -8.23 -14.63 4.90
CA SER A 70 -7.22 -15.30 4.10
C SER A 70 -6.13 -15.92 4.97
N TRP A 71 -5.66 -15.16 5.96
CA TRP A 71 -4.67 -15.66 6.92
C TRP A 71 -5.21 -16.84 7.72
N ARG A 72 -6.46 -16.76 8.22
CA ARG A 72 -7.07 -17.91 8.91
C ARG A 72 -7.13 -19.15 8.03
N ALA A 73 -7.51 -18.99 6.76
CA ALA A 73 -7.59 -20.11 5.83
C ALA A 73 -6.22 -20.70 5.48
N ILE A 74 -5.18 -19.86 5.33
CA ILE A 74 -3.79 -20.33 5.13
C ILE A 74 -3.31 -21.10 6.35
N MET A 75 -3.49 -20.56 7.55
CA MET A 75 -3.04 -21.18 8.79
C MET A 75 -3.78 -22.49 9.09
N ALA A 76 -5.05 -22.62 8.70
CA ALA A 76 -5.81 -23.85 8.82
C ALA A 76 -5.39 -24.96 7.82
N GLY A 77 -4.60 -24.63 6.80
CA GLY A 77 -4.19 -25.55 5.73
C GLY A 77 -2.67 -25.70 5.59
N LEU A 78 -1.89 -25.45 6.64
CA LEU A 78 -0.43 -25.51 6.60
C LEU A 78 0.13 -26.89 6.25
N ASP A 79 -0.58 -27.98 6.54
CA ASP A 79 -0.22 -29.34 6.14
C ASP A 79 -0.17 -29.52 4.62
N LYS A 80 -0.88 -28.67 3.87
CA LYS A 80 -0.96 -28.66 2.40
C LYS A 80 -0.59 -27.29 1.81
N HIS A 81 0.36 -26.61 2.43
CA HIS A 81 0.75 -25.25 2.06
C HIS A 81 1.36 -25.19 0.66
N PHE A 82 0.51 -24.95 -0.35
CA PHE A 82 0.89 -24.85 -1.77
C PHE A 82 1.76 -26.00 -2.30
N GLY A 83 1.50 -27.21 -1.81
CA GLY A 83 2.22 -28.42 -2.22
C GLY A 83 3.33 -28.87 -1.26
N SER A 84 3.55 -28.13 -0.18
CA SER A 84 4.51 -28.46 0.88
C SER A 84 3.80 -28.62 2.21
N ASN A 85 4.39 -29.37 3.14
CA ASN A 85 3.95 -29.39 4.52
C ASN A 85 4.70 -28.31 5.31
N ALA A 86 3.98 -27.32 5.82
CA ALA A 86 4.46 -26.24 6.69
C ALA A 86 3.76 -26.30 8.06
N GLY A 87 3.34 -27.51 8.49
CA GLY A 87 2.64 -27.72 9.75
C GLY A 87 3.48 -27.27 10.95
N LEU A 88 2.82 -26.67 11.92
CA LEU A 88 3.38 -26.18 13.17
C LEU A 88 2.67 -26.89 14.33
N ASP A 89 3.28 -26.87 15.52
CA ASP A 89 2.57 -27.23 16.73
C ASP A 89 1.42 -26.26 17.00
N THR A 90 0.45 -26.69 17.80
CA THR A 90 -0.79 -25.95 18.02
C THR A 90 -0.56 -24.60 18.70
N GLU A 91 0.38 -24.51 19.63
CA GLU A 91 0.66 -23.27 20.36
C GLU A 91 1.26 -22.21 19.41
N THR A 92 2.29 -22.58 18.68
CA THR A 92 2.94 -21.74 17.67
C THR A 92 1.98 -21.31 16.56
N ALA A 93 1.17 -22.26 16.04
CA ALA A 93 0.16 -21.94 15.03
C ALA A 93 -0.88 -20.92 15.53
N ASN A 94 -1.34 -21.05 16.76
CA ASN A 94 -2.29 -20.11 17.36
C ASN A 94 -1.67 -18.72 17.55
N GLU A 95 -0.44 -18.63 18.06
CA GLU A 95 0.26 -17.35 18.23
C GLU A 95 0.46 -16.64 16.89
N ILE A 96 0.98 -17.35 15.88
CA ILE A 96 1.20 -16.77 14.55
C ILE A 96 -0.13 -16.38 13.90
N THR A 97 -1.19 -17.19 14.06
CA THR A 97 -2.52 -16.83 13.55
C THR A 97 -3.04 -15.55 14.19
N ALA A 98 -2.94 -15.41 15.51
CA ALA A 98 -3.37 -14.20 16.22
C ALA A 98 -2.60 -12.96 15.73
N PHE A 99 -1.28 -13.07 15.55
CA PHE A 99 -0.44 -12.00 15.01
C PHE A 99 -0.84 -11.61 13.59
N LEU A 100 -0.97 -12.57 12.68
CA LEU A 100 -1.34 -12.32 11.30
C LEU A 100 -2.72 -11.67 11.17
N VAL A 101 -3.70 -12.20 11.90
CA VAL A 101 -5.08 -11.70 11.89
C VAL A 101 -5.20 -10.30 12.50
N GLY A 102 -4.49 -10.06 13.62
CA GLY A 102 -4.52 -8.78 14.31
C GLY A 102 -3.85 -7.63 13.54
N ASN A 103 -2.94 -7.96 12.62
CA ASN A 103 -2.22 -7.00 11.80
C ASN A 103 -2.59 -7.08 10.31
N ALA A 104 -3.65 -7.80 9.95
CA ALA A 104 -4.08 -8.03 8.58
C ALA A 104 -4.53 -6.76 7.86
N ASP A 105 -4.65 -6.85 6.54
CA ASP A 105 -5.26 -5.79 5.73
C ASP A 105 -6.74 -5.59 6.08
N THR A 106 -7.13 -4.34 6.28
CA THR A 106 -8.51 -3.93 6.58
C THR A 106 -9.29 -3.45 5.35
N ARG A 107 -8.65 -3.40 4.18
CA ARG A 107 -9.33 -3.04 2.93
C ARG A 107 -10.46 -4.01 2.63
N LYS A 108 -11.57 -3.49 2.11
CA LYS A 108 -12.69 -4.33 1.69
C LYS A 108 -12.31 -5.08 0.41
N TYR A 109 -12.16 -6.38 0.52
CA TYR A 109 -12.07 -7.27 -0.64
C TYR A 109 -13.49 -7.57 -1.14
N LYS A 110 -13.67 -7.70 -2.46
CA LYS A 110 -14.96 -8.18 -2.97
C LYS A 110 -15.19 -9.56 -2.35
N SER A 111 -16.31 -9.69 -1.64
CA SER A 111 -16.72 -10.96 -1.05
C SER A 111 -16.80 -12.01 -2.16
N SER A 112 -15.92 -12.98 -2.11
CA SER A 112 -16.05 -14.24 -2.84
C SER A 112 -16.39 -15.32 -1.83
N ASN A 113 -17.07 -16.38 -2.26
CA ASN A 113 -17.40 -17.52 -1.39
C ASN A 113 -16.15 -18.27 -0.89
N LYS A 114 -14.96 -17.88 -1.31
CA LYS A 114 -13.68 -18.48 -0.91
C LYS A 114 -12.66 -17.38 -0.59
N PRO A 115 -11.88 -17.52 0.50
CA PRO A 115 -10.82 -16.58 0.83
C PRO A 115 -9.72 -16.62 -0.24
N LEU A 116 -9.14 -15.45 -0.50
CA LEU A 116 -8.00 -15.31 -1.41
C LEU A 116 -6.72 -15.77 -0.70
N LEU A 117 -6.07 -16.79 -1.19
CA LEU A 117 -4.90 -17.37 -0.52
C LEU A 117 -3.55 -16.88 -1.08
N ARG A 118 -3.55 -16.22 -2.24
CA ARG A 118 -2.31 -15.77 -2.88
C ARG A 118 -2.24 -14.26 -2.95
N ILE A 119 -1.19 -13.69 -2.39
CA ILE A 119 -0.90 -12.24 -2.45
C ILE A 119 -0.86 -11.77 -3.91
N THR A 120 -0.23 -12.54 -4.79
CA THR A 120 -0.10 -12.23 -6.22
C THR A 120 -1.41 -12.24 -7.02
N GLU A 121 -2.50 -12.73 -6.42
CA GLU A 121 -3.85 -12.71 -7.00
C GLU A 121 -4.67 -11.52 -6.53
N THR A 122 -4.20 -10.78 -5.53
CA THR A 122 -4.86 -9.56 -5.04
C THR A 122 -4.94 -8.51 -6.13
N ARG A 123 -5.99 -7.66 -6.04
CA ARG A 123 -6.15 -6.55 -6.99
C ARG A 123 -5.02 -5.53 -6.84
N TRP A 124 -4.65 -5.23 -5.61
CA TRP A 124 -3.58 -4.27 -5.35
C TRP A 124 -2.24 -4.77 -5.91
N PHE A 125 -1.86 -6.04 -5.68
CA PHE A 125 -0.63 -6.59 -6.24
C PHE A 125 -0.58 -6.44 -7.77
N LYS A 126 -1.68 -6.76 -8.45
CA LYS A 126 -1.76 -6.66 -9.92
C LYS A 126 -1.65 -5.22 -10.40
N SER A 127 -2.25 -4.26 -9.68
CA SER A 127 -2.16 -2.84 -10.00
C SER A 127 -0.75 -2.32 -9.79
N ASP A 128 -0.14 -2.60 -8.63
CA ASP A 128 1.19 -2.08 -8.28
C ASP A 128 2.32 -2.70 -9.12
N HIS A 129 2.03 -3.76 -9.88
CA HIS A 129 3.00 -4.45 -10.74
C HIS A 129 2.59 -4.46 -12.22
N GLU A 130 1.63 -3.63 -12.64
CA GLU A 130 1.13 -3.62 -14.02
C GLU A 130 2.20 -3.20 -15.04
N GLU A 131 3.17 -2.38 -14.62
CA GLU A 131 4.29 -1.93 -15.46
C GLU A 131 5.43 -2.96 -15.58
N VAL A 132 5.41 -4.02 -14.76
CA VAL A 132 6.46 -5.04 -14.79
C VAL A 132 6.32 -5.92 -16.02
N SER A 133 7.31 -5.83 -16.92
CA SER A 133 7.26 -6.52 -18.21
C SER A 133 7.19 -8.05 -18.08
N ALA A 134 6.55 -8.71 -19.05
CA ALA A 134 6.53 -10.17 -19.13
C ALA A 134 7.94 -10.79 -19.21
N ARG A 135 8.92 -10.06 -19.75
CA ARG A 135 10.33 -10.49 -19.78
C ARG A 135 10.91 -10.52 -18.36
N SER A 136 10.62 -9.49 -17.54
CA SER A 136 11.08 -9.44 -16.15
C SER A 136 10.50 -10.60 -15.34
N TRP A 137 9.20 -10.89 -15.49
CA TRP A 137 8.57 -12.04 -14.82
C TRP A 137 9.16 -13.39 -15.22
N LYS A 138 9.64 -13.54 -16.45
CA LYS A 138 10.28 -14.77 -16.96
C LYS A 138 11.76 -14.88 -16.61
N ASN A 139 12.35 -13.87 -15.97
CA ASN A 139 13.76 -13.89 -15.61
C ASN A 139 14.05 -15.06 -14.64
N PRO A 140 15.09 -15.90 -14.89
CA PRO A 140 15.42 -17.03 -14.03
C PRO A 140 15.72 -16.65 -12.56
N ARG A 141 16.10 -15.40 -12.29
CA ARG A 141 16.32 -14.91 -10.93
C ARG A 141 15.02 -14.61 -10.19
N VAL A 142 13.96 -14.28 -10.90
CA VAL A 142 12.62 -14.05 -10.33
C VAL A 142 11.96 -15.38 -9.99
N LYS A 143 12.08 -16.39 -10.85
CA LYS A 143 11.48 -17.73 -10.71
C LYS A 143 9.95 -17.72 -10.70
N LYS A 144 9.32 -16.95 -9.81
CA LYS A 144 7.86 -16.85 -9.64
C LYS A 144 7.48 -15.48 -9.03
N PRO A 145 6.28 -14.97 -9.30
CA PRO A 145 5.84 -13.64 -8.81
C PRO A 145 5.83 -13.49 -7.29
N SER A 146 5.73 -14.59 -6.55
CA SER A 146 5.79 -14.58 -5.08
C SER A 146 7.21 -14.44 -4.51
N ASN A 147 8.26 -14.42 -5.34
CA ASN A 147 9.63 -14.17 -4.92
C ASN A 147 9.90 -12.65 -4.85
N CYS A 148 9.29 -11.99 -3.87
CA CYS A 148 9.36 -10.54 -3.69
C CYS A 148 10.81 -10.03 -3.57
N GLY A 149 11.66 -10.76 -2.85
CA GLY A 149 13.07 -10.41 -2.65
C GLY A 149 13.92 -10.37 -3.93
N ALA A 150 13.43 -10.96 -5.04
CA ALA A 150 14.12 -10.87 -6.32
C ALA A 150 14.20 -9.43 -6.87
N CYS A 151 13.24 -8.59 -6.52
CA CYS A 151 13.15 -7.19 -6.94
C CYS A 151 13.19 -6.23 -5.74
N HIS A 152 12.47 -6.54 -4.66
CA HIS A 152 12.43 -5.73 -3.43
C HIS A 152 13.58 -6.14 -2.50
N THR A 153 14.74 -5.53 -2.70
CA THR A 153 15.99 -5.93 -2.03
C THR A 153 16.00 -5.69 -0.51
N THR A 154 15.04 -4.92 -0.02
CA THR A 154 14.83 -4.58 1.40
C THR A 154 13.59 -5.26 2.01
N ALA A 155 12.97 -6.19 1.30
CA ALA A 155 11.74 -6.88 1.73
C ALA A 155 11.89 -7.59 3.09
N GLU A 156 13.06 -8.16 3.40
CA GLU A 156 13.35 -8.82 4.68
C GLU A 156 13.21 -7.88 5.90
N SER A 157 13.41 -6.57 5.70
CA SER A 157 13.17 -5.53 6.70
C SER A 157 11.75 -4.96 6.67
N GLY A 158 10.86 -5.51 5.85
CA GLY A 158 9.51 -5.00 5.64
C GLY A 158 9.42 -3.75 4.76
N ASP A 159 10.52 -3.33 4.12
CA ASP A 159 10.55 -2.16 3.25
C ASP A 159 10.39 -2.57 1.78
N PHE A 160 9.23 -2.23 1.20
CA PHE A 160 8.87 -2.47 -0.20
C PHE A 160 8.84 -1.18 -1.01
N SER A 161 9.51 -0.12 -0.55
CA SER A 161 9.57 1.18 -1.23
C SER A 161 10.12 1.05 -2.65
N GLU A 162 9.54 1.75 -3.60
CA GLU A 162 9.94 1.73 -5.02
C GLU A 162 11.40 2.11 -5.22
N ARG A 163 11.92 3.07 -4.44
CA ARG A 163 13.34 3.47 -4.45
C ARG A 163 14.33 2.33 -4.18
N ASN A 164 13.86 1.24 -3.56
CA ASN A 164 14.67 0.06 -3.24
C ASN A 164 14.44 -1.10 -4.22
N VAL A 165 13.62 -0.90 -5.26
CA VAL A 165 13.34 -1.92 -6.28
C VAL A 165 14.53 -2.03 -7.25
N LYS A 166 14.99 -3.26 -7.48
CA LYS A 166 16.03 -3.60 -8.46
C LYS A 166 15.58 -4.77 -9.30
N ILE A 167 15.02 -4.48 -10.47
CA ILE A 167 14.59 -5.52 -11.40
C ILE A 167 15.83 -6.25 -11.97
N PRO A 168 15.94 -7.58 -11.84
CA PRO A 168 17.05 -8.35 -12.38
C PRO A 168 17.16 -8.22 -13.91
N LYS A 169 18.36 -7.97 -14.40
CA LYS A 169 18.69 -7.92 -15.83
C LYS A 169 18.97 -9.29 -16.38
#